data_323a9d002029fa3a388de5df3e875d84
#
_entry.id   323a9d002029fa3a388de5df3e875d84
#
_cell.length_a   1.000
_cell.length_b   1.000
_cell.length_c   1.000
_cell.angle_alpha   90.00
_cell.angle_beta   90.00
_cell.angle_gamma   90.00
#
_symmetry.space_group_name_H-M   'P 1'
#
loop_
_entity.id
_entity.type
_entity.pdbx_description
1 polymer ?
#
loop_
_entity_poly.entity_id
_entity_poly.type
_entity_poly.pdbx_seq_one_letter_code
_entity_poly.pdbx_strand_id
1 'polypeptide(L)'
;MNTPAQTRPINTDQLHARADLFSPAAPILELRSISCAYDSSRPAVRDMSFSVREGEILCLLGPSGCGKTTVLRAIAGFEPVRSGEILLSGRVVSSPSKTVPTEHRRIGMVFQEYALFPHLRVADNIAFGLNHLPRAERKRLVD
;
A
#
# COMPACT_ATOMS: atom_id res chain seq x y z
N MET A 1 -13.83 -37.57 -53.44
CA MET A 1 -14.70 -36.40 -53.26
C MET A 1 -14.48 -35.90 -51.84
N ASN A 2 -13.70 -34.83 -51.70
CA ASN A 2 -13.35 -34.26 -50.37
C ASN A 2 -14.28 -33.09 -50.09
N THR A 3 -15.10 -33.20 -49.02
CA THR A 3 -15.97 -32.14 -48.58
C THR A 3 -15.16 -31.10 -47.75
N PRO A 4 -15.19 -29.82 -48.07
CA PRO A 4 -14.45 -28.81 -47.31
C PRO A 4 -15.10 -28.61 -45.94
N ALA A 5 -14.26 -28.55 -44.88
CA ALA A 5 -14.63 -28.25 -43.54
C ALA A 5 -15.24 -26.84 -43.41
N GLN A 6 -16.49 -26.74 -42.98
CA GLN A 6 -17.14 -25.48 -42.69
C GLN A 6 -16.52 -24.86 -41.41
N THR A 7 -15.80 -23.78 -41.58
CA THR A 7 -15.31 -22.92 -40.46
C THR A 7 -16.51 -22.21 -39.85
N ARG A 8 -16.87 -22.53 -38.62
CA ARG A 8 -17.90 -21.79 -37.88
C ARG A 8 -17.39 -20.37 -37.58
N PRO A 9 -18.20 -19.33 -37.79
CA PRO A 9 -17.81 -17.98 -37.44
C PRO A 9 -17.63 -17.85 -35.92
N ILE A 10 -16.55 -17.17 -35.50
CA ILE A 10 -16.26 -16.88 -34.08
C ILE A 10 -17.34 -15.89 -33.62
N ASN A 11 -18.09 -16.28 -32.59
CA ASN A 11 -19.12 -15.43 -31.99
C ASN A 11 -18.45 -14.28 -31.23
N THR A 12 -18.62 -13.04 -31.72
CA THR A 12 -18.08 -11.80 -31.17
C THR A 12 -18.55 -11.56 -29.71
N ASP A 13 -19.72 -12.08 -29.33
CA ASP A 13 -20.26 -11.94 -27.96
C ASP A 13 -19.41 -12.72 -26.91
N GLN A 14 -18.76 -13.81 -27.32
CA GLN A 14 -17.83 -14.56 -26.45
C GLN A 14 -16.49 -13.82 -26.24
N LEU A 15 -16.10 -12.93 -27.15
CA LEU A 15 -14.90 -12.09 -27.00
C LEU A 15 -15.12 -10.94 -26.02
N HIS A 16 -16.31 -10.37 -26.01
CA HIS A 16 -16.67 -9.30 -25.04
C HIS A 16 -16.79 -9.83 -23.62
N ALA A 17 -17.35 -11.02 -23.41
CA ALA A 17 -17.45 -11.66 -22.09
C ALA A 17 -16.09 -12.05 -21.49
N ARG A 18 -15.02 -12.15 -22.31
CA ARG A 18 -13.64 -12.36 -21.84
C ARG A 18 -12.91 -11.06 -21.49
N ALA A 19 -13.32 -9.93 -22.05
CA ALA A 19 -12.74 -8.62 -21.74
C ALA A 19 -13.09 -8.19 -20.30
N ASP A 20 -14.25 -8.56 -19.77
CA ASP A 20 -14.68 -8.25 -18.40
C ASP A 20 -13.90 -9.02 -17.32
N LEU A 21 -13.24 -10.14 -17.68
CA LEU A 21 -12.33 -10.87 -16.79
C LEU A 21 -11.00 -10.15 -16.56
N PHE A 22 -10.68 -9.12 -17.34
CA PHE A 22 -9.48 -8.29 -17.25
C PHE A 22 -9.78 -6.84 -16.88
N SER A 23 -10.95 -6.56 -16.28
CA SER A 23 -11.14 -5.26 -15.63
C SER A 23 -10.08 -5.16 -14.53
N PRO A 24 -9.12 -4.24 -14.60
CA PRO A 24 -8.06 -4.16 -13.60
C PRO A 24 -8.73 -3.84 -12.26
N ALA A 25 -8.63 -4.78 -11.31
CA ALA A 25 -9.12 -4.56 -9.95
C ALA A 25 -8.60 -3.20 -9.46
N ALA A 26 -9.48 -2.41 -8.84
CA ALA A 26 -9.11 -1.09 -8.35
C ALA A 26 -7.88 -1.21 -7.44
N PRO A 27 -6.90 -0.28 -7.55
CA PRO A 27 -5.68 -0.35 -6.74
C PRO A 27 -6.01 -0.23 -5.25
N ILE A 28 -5.33 -1.06 -4.43
CA ILE A 28 -5.42 -0.96 -2.97
C ILE A 28 -4.66 0.26 -2.44
N LEU A 29 -3.60 0.66 -3.15
CA LEU A 29 -2.80 1.85 -2.88
C LEU A 29 -2.61 2.63 -4.17
N GLU A 30 -2.82 3.94 -4.13
CA GLU A 30 -2.54 4.84 -5.25
C GLU A 30 -1.91 6.13 -4.75
N LEU A 31 -0.81 6.53 -5.35
CA LEU A 31 -0.17 7.82 -5.17
C LEU A 31 -0.37 8.64 -6.44
N ARG A 32 -0.87 9.86 -6.29
CA ARG A 32 -1.13 10.80 -7.39
C ARG A 32 -0.30 12.05 -7.20
N SER A 33 0.79 12.18 -7.96
CA SER A 33 1.67 13.36 -8.00
C SER A 33 2.07 13.89 -6.62
N ILE A 34 2.43 12.97 -5.70
CA ILE A 34 2.78 13.37 -4.34
C ILE A 34 4.15 14.03 -4.28
N SER A 35 4.23 15.06 -3.45
CA SER A 35 5.51 15.64 -3.03
C SER A 35 5.55 15.74 -1.51
N CYS A 36 6.70 15.37 -0.92
CA CYS A 36 6.97 15.42 0.51
C CYS A 36 8.26 16.18 0.79
N ALA A 37 8.30 16.95 1.88
CA ALA A 37 9.48 17.69 2.30
C ALA A 37 9.56 17.78 3.82
N TYR A 38 10.72 17.47 4.37
CA TYR A 38 11.00 17.67 5.80
C TYR A 38 11.12 19.15 6.16
N ASP A 39 11.54 19.95 5.19
CA ASP A 39 11.78 21.39 5.34
C ASP A 39 11.27 22.10 4.08
N SER A 40 11.01 23.40 4.19
CA SER A 40 10.48 24.23 3.10
C SER A 40 11.43 24.38 1.91
N SER A 41 12.71 24.07 2.07
CA SER A 41 13.76 24.40 1.08
C SER A 41 14.02 23.28 0.07
N ARG A 42 13.86 22.00 0.44
CA ARG A 42 14.14 20.86 -0.45
C ARG A 42 13.13 19.73 -0.29
N PRO A 43 12.29 19.45 -1.29
CA PRO A 43 11.44 18.28 -1.25
C PRO A 43 12.27 16.99 -1.33
N ALA A 44 12.04 16.07 -0.39
CA ALA A 44 12.63 14.74 -0.39
C ALA A 44 12.03 13.84 -1.48
N VAL A 45 10.79 14.12 -1.87
CA VAL A 45 10.04 13.42 -2.93
C VAL A 45 9.35 14.49 -3.78
N ARG A 46 9.40 14.33 -5.11
CA ARG A 46 8.75 15.23 -6.06
C ARG A 46 7.92 14.46 -7.06
N ASP A 47 6.66 14.86 -7.21
CA ASP A 47 5.75 14.42 -8.26
C ASP A 47 5.74 12.88 -8.47
N MET A 48 5.70 12.13 -7.38
CA MET A 48 5.71 10.67 -7.45
C MET A 48 4.31 10.12 -7.62
N SER A 49 4.13 9.26 -8.62
CA SER A 49 2.88 8.57 -8.91
C SER A 49 3.13 7.11 -9.17
N PHE A 50 2.36 6.24 -8.53
CA PHE A 50 2.27 4.80 -8.81
C PHE A 50 1.02 4.22 -8.16
N SER A 51 0.68 3.00 -8.54
CA SER A 51 -0.40 2.24 -7.90
C SER A 51 0.05 0.81 -7.60
N VAL A 52 -0.58 0.20 -6.60
CA VAL A 52 -0.37 -1.19 -6.19
C VAL A 52 -1.74 -1.85 -6.05
N ARG A 53 -1.91 -3.04 -6.67
CA ARG A 53 -3.12 -3.85 -6.55
C ARG A 53 -3.02 -4.80 -5.39
N GLU A 54 -4.15 -5.36 -5.01
CA GLU A 54 -4.17 -6.43 -4.01
C GLU A 54 -3.31 -7.63 -4.46
N GLY A 55 -2.49 -8.15 -3.55
CA GLY A 55 -1.56 -9.26 -3.83
C GLY A 55 -0.27 -8.88 -4.55
N GLU A 56 -0.10 -7.62 -4.98
CA GLU A 56 1.15 -7.17 -5.62
C GLU A 56 2.23 -6.82 -4.59
N ILE A 57 3.49 -7.03 -4.98
CA ILE A 57 4.68 -6.58 -4.26
C ILE A 57 5.34 -5.48 -5.08
N LEU A 58 5.49 -4.29 -4.48
CA LEU A 58 6.19 -3.16 -5.08
C LEU A 58 7.55 -2.96 -4.40
N CYS A 59 8.62 -2.83 -5.20
CA CYS A 59 9.95 -2.46 -4.70
C CYS A 59 10.30 -1.02 -5.10
N LEU A 60 10.65 -0.19 -4.10
CA LEU A 60 11.22 1.14 -4.33
C LEU A 60 12.75 1.03 -4.35
N LEU A 61 13.37 1.22 -5.52
CA LEU A 61 14.81 1.16 -5.70
C LEU A 61 15.41 2.55 -5.89
N GLY A 62 16.64 2.74 -5.46
CA GLY A 62 17.37 3.99 -5.60
C GLY A 62 18.46 4.18 -4.54
N PRO A 63 19.35 5.16 -4.71
CA PRO A 63 20.44 5.44 -3.78
C PRO A 63 19.93 5.87 -2.39
N SER A 64 20.84 5.87 -1.40
CA SER A 64 20.52 6.40 -0.07
C SER A 64 20.11 7.87 -0.16
N GLY A 65 19.09 8.25 0.60
CA GLY A 65 18.61 9.64 0.64
C GLY A 65 17.67 10.06 -0.50
N CYS A 66 17.36 9.18 -1.49
CA CYS A 66 16.44 9.53 -2.60
C CYS A 66 14.94 9.56 -2.23
N GLY A 67 14.57 9.46 -0.95
CA GLY A 67 13.18 9.62 -0.51
C GLY A 67 12.37 8.33 -0.33
N LYS A 68 12.93 7.13 -0.49
CA LYS A 68 12.20 5.84 -0.31
C LYS A 68 11.50 5.75 1.03
N THR A 69 12.23 6.00 2.12
CA THR A 69 11.66 5.96 3.48
C THR A 69 10.62 7.06 3.69
N THR A 70 10.80 8.24 3.07
CA THR A 70 9.83 9.34 3.13
C THR A 70 8.51 8.94 2.48
N VAL A 71 8.55 8.28 1.31
CA VAL A 71 7.35 7.76 0.63
C VAL A 71 6.65 6.74 1.51
N LEU A 72 7.36 5.75 2.05
CA LEU A 72 6.78 4.74 2.94
C LEU A 72 6.14 5.37 4.18
N ARG A 73 6.81 6.36 4.80
CA ARG A 73 6.27 7.12 5.94
C ARG A 73 5.03 7.94 5.57
N ALA A 74 5.01 8.55 4.38
CA ALA A 74 3.84 9.27 3.89
C ALA A 74 2.63 8.34 3.67
N ILE A 75 2.85 7.16 3.09
CA ILE A 75 1.82 6.13 2.92
C ILE A 75 1.27 5.71 4.29
N ALA A 76 2.15 5.43 5.25
CA ALA A 76 1.75 5.02 6.59
C ALA A 76 1.13 6.16 7.44
N GLY A 77 1.30 7.43 7.05
CA GLY A 77 0.72 8.58 7.75
C GLY A 77 1.64 9.28 8.74
N PHE A 78 2.92 8.92 8.77
CA PHE A 78 3.93 9.58 9.62
C PHE A 78 4.49 10.86 9.00
N GLU A 79 4.28 11.06 7.68
CA GLU A 79 4.79 12.20 6.94
C GLU A 79 3.65 12.85 6.15
N PRO A 80 3.43 14.17 6.28
CA PRO A 80 2.42 14.85 5.49
C PRO A 80 2.85 15.03 4.03
N VAL A 81 1.88 15.06 3.11
CA VAL A 81 2.11 15.41 1.72
C VAL A 81 1.95 16.92 1.52
N ARG A 82 2.84 17.52 0.73
CA ARG A 82 2.79 18.95 0.36
C ARG A 82 1.93 19.20 -0.87
N SER A 83 1.89 18.22 -1.78
CA SER A 83 1.03 18.23 -2.97
C SER A 83 0.64 16.80 -3.34
N GLY A 84 -0.40 16.67 -4.15
CA GLY A 84 -0.93 15.39 -4.60
C GLY A 84 -1.76 14.69 -3.53
N GLU A 85 -2.06 13.42 -3.76
CA GLU A 85 -2.94 12.63 -2.91
C GLU A 85 -2.43 11.20 -2.76
N ILE A 86 -2.67 10.61 -1.59
CA ILE A 86 -2.52 9.17 -1.34
C ILE A 86 -3.90 8.59 -1.08
N LEU A 87 -4.24 7.53 -1.83
CA LEU A 87 -5.50 6.81 -1.69
C LEU A 87 -5.24 5.37 -1.23
N LEU A 88 -6.07 4.90 -0.32
CA LEU A 88 -6.17 3.49 0.09
C LEU A 88 -7.57 2.99 -0.27
N SER A 89 -7.64 1.95 -1.08
CA SER A 89 -8.89 1.37 -1.59
C SER A 89 -9.86 2.45 -2.12
N GLY A 90 -9.34 3.38 -2.93
CA GLY A 90 -10.08 4.49 -3.51
C GLY A 90 -10.40 5.66 -2.55
N ARG A 91 -10.06 5.55 -1.25
CA ARG A 91 -10.32 6.60 -0.25
C ARG A 91 -9.07 7.45 -0.03
N VAL A 92 -9.17 8.78 -0.20
CA VAL A 92 -8.08 9.72 0.10
C VAL A 92 -7.75 9.69 1.59
N VAL A 93 -6.49 9.32 1.91
CA VAL A 93 -5.93 9.25 3.27
C VAL A 93 -4.89 10.33 3.55
N SER A 94 -4.29 10.91 2.50
CA SER A 94 -3.40 12.08 2.61
C SER A 94 -3.62 13.03 1.44
N SER A 95 -3.68 14.31 1.74
CA SER A 95 -3.62 15.43 0.81
C SER A 95 -3.08 16.66 1.56
N PRO A 96 -2.78 17.80 0.90
CA PRO A 96 -2.35 19.01 1.59
C PRO A 96 -3.32 19.51 2.68
N SER A 97 -4.60 19.22 2.52
CA SER A 97 -5.67 19.64 3.43
C SER A 97 -6.19 18.52 4.36
N LYS A 98 -5.73 17.28 4.18
CA LYS A 98 -6.27 16.12 4.91
C LYS A 98 -5.19 15.12 5.22
N THR A 99 -5.09 14.69 6.48
CA THR A 99 -4.26 13.57 6.90
C THR A 99 -5.07 12.66 7.80
N VAL A 100 -5.31 11.43 7.36
CA VAL A 100 -5.89 10.37 8.21
C VAL A 100 -4.79 9.87 9.14
N PRO A 101 -5.01 9.81 10.47
CA PRO A 101 -4.03 9.28 11.41
C PRO A 101 -3.60 7.84 11.09
N THR A 102 -2.36 7.50 11.44
CA THR A 102 -1.73 6.19 11.14
C THR A 102 -2.58 5.01 11.62
N GLU A 103 -3.11 5.08 12.83
CA GLU A 103 -3.93 4.03 13.46
C GLU A 103 -5.24 3.76 12.72
N HIS A 104 -5.71 4.71 11.89
CA HIS A 104 -6.93 4.57 11.10
C HIS A 104 -6.67 4.14 9.65
N ARG A 105 -5.40 3.95 9.25
CA ARG A 105 -5.05 3.55 7.87
C ARG A 105 -5.03 2.04 7.66
N ARG A 106 -4.97 1.25 8.73
CA ARG A 106 -4.84 -0.23 8.68
C ARG A 106 -3.64 -0.69 7.86
N ILE A 107 -2.52 0.02 7.97
CA ILE A 107 -1.24 -0.31 7.32
C ILE A 107 -0.28 -0.77 8.41
N GLY A 108 0.34 -1.94 8.22
CA GLY A 108 1.49 -2.37 8.99
C GLY A 108 2.77 -1.78 8.40
N MET A 109 3.68 -1.29 9.25
CA MET A 109 5.00 -0.81 8.84
C MET A 109 6.09 -1.48 9.65
N VAL A 110 7.10 -2.02 8.96
CA VAL A 110 8.32 -2.52 9.59
C VAL A 110 9.40 -1.46 9.46
N PHE A 111 9.90 -0.96 10.58
CA PHE A 111 10.95 0.05 10.61
C PHE A 111 12.33 -0.58 10.47
N GLN A 112 13.28 0.17 9.94
CA GLN A 112 14.66 -0.27 9.73
C GLN A 112 15.36 -0.66 11.07
N GLU A 113 15.03 0.01 12.15
CA GLU A 113 15.56 -0.20 13.50
C GLU A 113 14.66 -1.10 14.36
N TYR A 114 13.81 -1.94 13.71
CA TYR A 114 12.87 -2.87 14.34
C TYR A 114 11.83 -2.22 15.28
N ALA A 115 11.97 -0.95 15.66
CA ALA A 115 11.07 -0.18 16.52
C ALA A 115 10.69 -0.91 17.84
N LEU A 116 11.65 -1.63 18.44
CA LEU A 116 11.44 -2.30 19.71
C LEU A 116 11.35 -1.30 20.85
N PHE A 117 10.46 -1.55 21.80
CA PHE A 117 10.37 -0.81 23.04
C PHE A 117 11.48 -1.27 23.99
N PRO A 118 12.54 -0.46 24.26
CA PRO A 118 13.73 -0.91 24.97
C PRO A 118 13.47 -1.21 26.45
N HIS A 119 12.40 -0.68 27.00
CA HIS A 119 11.96 -0.90 28.39
C HIS A 119 11.07 -2.14 28.57
N LEU A 120 10.65 -2.79 27.47
CA LEU A 120 9.83 -3.99 27.49
C LEU A 120 10.66 -5.25 27.27
N ARG A 121 10.24 -6.37 27.89
CA ARG A 121 10.80 -7.69 27.59
C ARG A 121 10.38 -8.16 26.20
N VAL A 122 11.04 -9.16 25.66
CA VAL A 122 10.74 -9.73 24.33
C VAL A 122 9.27 -10.13 24.23
N ALA A 123 8.77 -10.91 25.18
CA ALA A 123 7.36 -11.32 25.20
C ALA A 123 6.38 -10.13 25.23
N ASP A 124 6.72 -9.06 25.95
CA ASP A 124 5.88 -7.86 26.05
C ASP A 124 5.92 -7.04 24.75
N ASN A 125 7.07 -7.00 24.05
CA ASN A 125 7.17 -6.40 22.71
C ASN A 125 6.30 -7.16 21.71
N ILE A 126 6.34 -8.49 21.69
CA ILE A 126 5.48 -9.33 20.83
C ILE A 126 4.01 -9.13 21.19
N ALA A 127 3.69 -9.10 22.49
CA ALA A 127 2.33 -8.94 22.99
C ALA A 127 1.75 -7.54 22.80
N PHE A 128 2.55 -6.53 22.46
CA PHE A 128 2.14 -5.12 22.45
C PHE A 128 0.94 -4.86 21.54
N GLY A 129 0.92 -5.44 20.34
CA GLY A 129 -0.21 -5.34 19.41
C GLY A 129 -1.45 -6.16 19.78
N LEU A 130 -1.35 -7.03 20.80
CA LEU A 130 -2.40 -7.97 21.21
C LEU A 130 -3.19 -7.49 22.45
N ASN A 131 -3.06 -6.22 22.82
CA ASN A 131 -3.70 -5.67 24.05
C ASN A 131 -5.24 -5.70 24.01
N HIS A 132 -5.83 -5.85 22.85
CA HIS A 132 -7.27 -6.00 22.63
C HIS A 132 -7.77 -7.43 22.91
N LEU A 133 -6.86 -8.42 23.05
CA LEU A 133 -7.21 -9.82 23.32
C LEU A 133 -7.22 -10.14 24.82
N PRO A 134 -8.04 -11.12 25.25
CA PRO A 134 -7.99 -11.66 26.60
C PRO A 134 -6.60 -12.20 26.96
N ARG A 135 -6.20 -12.07 28.27
CA ARG A 135 -4.86 -12.45 28.73
C ARG A 135 -4.47 -13.90 28.39
N ALA A 136 -5.39 -14.84 28.49
CA ALA A 136 -5.13 -16.26 28.19
C ALA A 136 -4.81 -16.49 26.70
N GLU A 137 -5.56 -15.82 25.82
CA GLU A 137 -5.35 -15.91 24.38
C GLU A 137 -4.05 -15.23 23.96
N ARG A 138 -3.78 -14.04 24.50
CA ARG A 138 -2.52 -13.31 24.28
C ARG A 138 -1.32 -14.16 24.68
N LYS A 139 -1.35 -14.82 25.85
CA LYS A 139 -0.28 -15.69 26.30
C LYS A 139 -0.03 -16.84 25.30
N ARG A 140 -1.09 -17.51 24.82
CA ARG A 140 -0.98 -18.60 23.85
C ARG A 140 -0.36 -18.19 22.51
N LEU A 141 -0.52 -16.92 22.11
CA LEU A 141 0.02 -16.40 20.83
C LEU A 141 1.47 -15.93 20.95
N VAL A 142 1.95 -15.69 22.18
CA VAL A 142 3.31 -15.18 22.46
C VAL A 142 4.28 -16.30 22.84
N ASP A 143 3.80 -17.40 23.45
CA ASP A 143 4.57 -18.60 23.81
C ASP A 143 4.76 -19.49 22.56
#